data_dec905b8d8a62a8b1fa6136cd97b7aea
#
_entry.id   dec905b8d8a62a8b1fa6136cd97b7aea
#
_cell.length_a   1.000
_cell.length_b   1.000
_cell.length_c   1.000
_cell.angle_alpha   90.00
_cell.angle_beta   90.00
_cell.angle_gamma   90.00
#
_symmetry.space_group_name_H-M   'P 1'
#
loop_
_entity.id
_entity.type
_entity.pdbx_description
1 polymer ?
#
loop_
_entity_poly.entity_id
_entity_poly.type
_entity_poly.pdbx_seq_one_letter_code
_entity_poly.pdbx_strand_id
1 'polypeptide(L)'
;MAYYYCFPPESSNSIMTVGTTHENEVISMKHKFQISESIRLGAILALSGGFMDAYSYMERGEVFANAQTGNMLLFGVHLSQGDFQNTMKYLFPVLAFALGIALAEVVRAKAGNLLHWRQISVVTEAIILAIVSFFPQSHNLLANSLTSLACGIQVETFRKIHGNGIATTMCIGNLRS
;
A
#
# COMPACT_ATOMS: atom_id res chain seq x y z
N MET A 1 -24.71 -21.55 -1.17
CA MET A 1 -24.61 -21.67 -2.63
C MET A 1 -23.13 -21.88 -2.93
N ALA A 2 -22.75 -23.13 -3.21
CA ALA A 2 -21.35 -23.53 -3.40
C ALA A 2 -21.01 -23.44 -4.88
N TYR A 3 -19.99 -22.66 -5.24
CA TYR A 3 -19.45 -22.67 -6.60
C TYR A 3 -18.37 -23.74 -6.69
N TYR A 4 -18.68 -24.81 -7.40
CA TYR A 4 -17.73 -25.83 -7.81
C TYR A 4 -16.90 -25.29 -8.97
N TYR A 5 -15.59 -25.18 -8.79
CA TYR A 5 -14.63 -25.02 -9.89
C TYR A 5 -14.43 -26.38 -10.56
N CYS A 6 -14.92 -26.49 -11.79
CA CYS A 6 -14.71 -27.64 -12.66
C CYS A 6 -13.32 -27.52 -13.32
N PHE A 7 -12.41 -28.44 -13.03
CA PHE A 7 -11.16 -28.61 -13.77
C PHE A 7 -11.46 -29.37 -15.08
N PRO A 8 -10.94 -28.95 -16.24
CA PRO A 8 -11.00 -29.76 -17.45
C PRO A 8 -9.94 -30.87 -17.40
N PRO A 9 -10.20 -32.03 -18.05
CA PRO A 9 -9.32 -33.17 -18.01
C PRO A 9 -8.06 -32.98 -18.88
N GLU A 10 -6.97 -33.50 -18.37
CA GLU A 10 -5.69 -33.68 -19.06
C GLU A 10 -5.87 -34.49 -20.35
N SER A 11 -5.55 -33.90 -21.50
CA SER A 11 -5.31 -34.68 -22.72
C SER A 11 -3.82 -34.59 -23.07
N SER A 12 -3.18 -35.74 -22.96
CA SER A 12 -1.84 -36.03 -23.44
C SER A 12 -1.71 -35.71 -24.92
N ASN A 13 -0.73 -34.86 -25.28
CA ASN A 13 -0.04 -34.99 -26.58
C ASN A 13 1.41 -34.53 -26.42
N SER A 14 2.28 -35.55 -26.41
CA SER A 14 3.72 -35.42 -26.52
C SER A 14 4.07 -34.95 -27.94
N ILE A 15 4.52 -33.71 -28.07
CA ILE A 15 5.32 -33.28 -29.21
C ILE A 15 6.60 -32.66 -28.64
N MET A 16 7.68 -33.41 -28.79
CA MET A 16 9.05 -32.93 -28.60
C MET A 16 9.29 -31.70 -29.50
N THR A 17 9.51 -30.54 -28.89
CA THR A 17 10.21 -29.42 -29.52
C THR A 17 11.38 -29.05 -28.65
N VAL A 18 12.54 -29.52 -29.05
CA VAL A 18 13.87 -29.07 -28.60
C VAL A 18 14.03 -27.64 -29.13
N GLY A 19 13.67 -26.66 -28.35
CA GLY A 19 13.78 -25.24 -28.74
C GLY A 19 13.32 -24.21 -27.70
N THR A 20 12.61 -24.65 -26.64
CA THR A 20 11.93 -23.73 -25.73
C THR A 20 12.61 -23.52 -24.37
N THR A 21 13.70 -24.25 -24.08
CA THR A 21 14.37 -24.15 -22.79
C THR A 21 15.11 -22.82 -22.59
N HIS A 22 15.76 -22.32 -23.66
CA HIS A 22 16.55 -21.09 -23.57
C HIS A 22 15.68 -19.83 -23.46
N GLU A 23 14.54 -19.77 -24.17
CA GLU A 23 13.58 -18.65 -24.04
C GLU A 23 12.87 -18.66 -22.68
N ASN A 24 12.48 -19.82 -22.17
CA ASN A 24 11.85 -19.94 -20.87
C ASN A 24 12.82 -19.64 -19.71
N GLU A 25 14.11 -19.96 -19.84
CA GLU A 25 15.14 -19.55 -18.88
C GLU A 25 15.40 -18.04 -18.93
N VAL A 26 15.43 -17.43 -20.10
CA VAL A 26 15.60 -15.98 -20.25
C VAL A 26 14.38 -15.22 -19.73
N ILE A 27 13.17 -15.72 -19.95
CA ILE A 27 11.93 -15.15 -19.39
C ILE A 27 11.89 -15.34 -17.88
N SER A 28 12.30 -16.51 -17.34
CA SER A 28 12.41 -16.79 -15.91
C SER A 28 13.48 -15.94 -15.24
N MET A 29 14.62 -15.69 -15.90
CA MET A 29 15.65 -14.80 -15.37
C MET A 29 15.23 -13.32 -15.41
N LYS A 30 14.47 -12.89 -16.42
CA LYS A 30 13.93 -11.53 -16.49
C LYS A 30 12.93 -11.25 -15.38
N HIS A 31 12.19 -12.26 -14.91
CA HIS A 31 11.30 -12.14 -13.75
C HIS A 31 12.04 -12.07 -12.40
N LYS A 32 13.28 -12.58 -12.33
CA LYS A 32 14.06 -12.64 -11.06
C LYS A 32 14.71 -11.31 -10.64
N PHE A 33 14.72 -10.27 -11.47
CA PHE A 33 15.48 -9.04 -11.23
C PHE A 33 14.65 -7.76 -11.11
N GLN A 34 13.34 -7.84 -10.89
CA GLN A 34 12.59 -6.62 -10.56
C GLN A 34 12.78 -6.28 -9.08
N ILE A 35 13.62 -5.28 -8.81
CA ILE A 35 13.85 -4.73 -7.46
C ILE A 35 12.53 -4.31 -6.79
N SER A 36 11.56 -3.83 -7.58
CA SER A 36 10.22 -3.43 -7.12
C SER A 36 9.35 -4.59 -6.59
N GLU A 37 9.73 -5.84 -6.83
CA GLU A 37 9.07 -7.04 -6.31
C GLU A 37 9.92 -7.77 -5.27
N SER A 38 11.00 -7.16 -4.80
CA SER A 38 11.88 -7.77 -3.80
C SER A 38 11.22 -7.77 -2.41
N ILE A 39 11.32 -8.90 -1.70
CA ILE A 39 10.94 -9.03 -0.28
C ILE A 39 11.68 -7.99 0.58
N ARG A 40 12.92 -7.65 0.22
CA ARG A 40 13.70 -6.61 0.90
C ARG A 40 13.02 -5.24 0.82
N LEU A 41 12.51 -4.87 -0.35
CA LEU A 41 11.73 -3.63 -0.51
C LEU A 41 10.46 -3.68 0.33
N GLY A 42 9.72 -4.80 0.32
CA GLY A 42 8.55 -4.99 1.17
C GLY A 42 8.83 -4.80 2.66
N ALA A 43 9.96 -5.33 3.14
CA ALA A 43 10.38 -5.15 4.54
C ALA A 43 10.73 -3.69 4.87
N ILE A 44 11.41 -2.98 3.96
CA ILE A 44 11.73 -1.55 4.13
C ILE A 44 10.44 -0.71 4.15
N LEU A 45 9.50 -0.98 3.26
CA LEU A 45 8.21 -0.28 3.22
C LEU A 45 7.37 -0.56 4.47
N ALA A 46 7.37 -1.79 4.98
CA ALA A 46 6.68 -2.13 6.22
C ALA A 46 7.30 -1.41 7.43
N LEU A 47 8.63 -1.32 7.48
CA LEU A 47 9.33 -0.57 8.53
C LEU A 47 9.03 0.93 8.44
N SER A 48 9.04 1.49 7.24
CA SER A 48 8.65 2.90 6.97
C SER A 48 7.21 3.16 7.42
N GLY A 49 6.27 2.27 7.08
CA GLY A 49 4.87 2.39 7.49
C GLY A 49 4.69 2.39 9.01
N GLY A 50 5.39 1.50 9.73
CA GLY A 50 5.38 1.48 11.19
C GLY A 50 6.01 2.73 11.80
N PHE A 51 7.07 3.25 11.20
CA PHE A 51 7.69 4.49 11.63
C PHE A 51 6.77 5.70 11.44
N MET A 52 6.06 5.77 10.32
CA MET A 52 5.07 6.83 10.06
C MET A 52 3.93 6.80 11.07
N ASP A 53 3.43 5.61 11.45
CA ASP A 53 2.40 5.47 12.50
C ASP A 53 2.93 5.94 13.85
N ALA A 54 4.13 5.50 14.25
CA ALA A 54 4.74 5.90 15.51
C ALA A 54 4.96 7.44 15.57
N TYR A 55 5.51 8.02 14.49
CA TYR A 55 5.74 9.46 14.41
C TYR A 55 4.43 10.26 14.50
N SER A 56 3.42 9.90 13.70
CA SER A 56 2.16 10.65 13.70
C SER A 56 1.41 10.49 15.02
N TYR A 57 1.49 9.33 15.66
CA TYR A 57 0.87 9.12 16.95
C TYR A 57 1.58 9.90 18.07
N MET A 58 2.91 9.84 18.14
CA MET A 58 3.68 10.47 19.23
C MET A 58 3.83 11.98 19.07
N GLU A 59 4.05 12.47 17.84
CA GLU A 59 4.45 13.85 17.58
C GLU A 59 3.34 14.70 16.93
N ARG A 60 2.32 14.07 16.34
CA ARG A 60 1.29 14.75 15.55
C ARG A 60 -0.12 14.62 16.11
N GLY A 61 -0.23 14.36 17.44
CA GLY A 61 -1.49 14.41 18.16
C GLY A 61 -2.30 13.11 18.11
N GLU A 62 -1.65 11.96 18.28
CA GLU A 62 -2.29 10.65 18.48
C GLU A 62 -3.17 10.18 17.31
N VAL A 63 -2.76 10.50 16.09
CA VAL A 63 -3.42 10.08 14.85
C VAL A 63 -2.54 9.03 14.15
N PHE A 64 -3.14 7.97 13.63
CA PHE A 64 -2.41 6.95 12.86
C PHE A 64 -2.29 7.35 11.39
N ALA A 65 -1.11 7.18 10.80
CA ALA A 65 -0.88 7.41 9.38
C ALA A 65 -1.42 6.26 8.50
N ASN A 66 -1.18 5.01 8.92
CA ASN A 66 -1.56 3.78 8.22
C ASN A 66 -2.70 3.02 8.90
N ALA A 67 -2.72 2.95 10.24
CA ALA A 67 -3.68 2.16 11.01
C ALA A 67 -5.06 2.83 11.04
N GLN A 68 -5.69 2.98 9.87
CA GLN A 68 -6.96 3.70 9.71
C GLN A 68 -8.12 3.13 10.52
N THR A 69 -8.07 1.83 10.86
CA THR A 69 -9.05 1.22 11.78
C THR A 69 -9.01 1.89 13.15
N GLY A 70 -7.83 2.26 13.64
CA GLY A 70 -7.67 3.03 14.87
C GLY A 70 -8.29 4.43 14.76
N ASN A 71 -8.04 5.14 13.66
CA ASN A 71 -8.66 6.44 13.40
C ASN A 71 -10.19 6.34 13.31
N MET A 72 -10.74 5.31 12.65
CA MET A 72 -12.19 5.11 12.57
C MET A 72 -12.82 4.83 13.95
N LEU A 73 -12.14 4.06 14.79
CA LEU A 73 -12.59 3.82 16.16
C LEU A 73 -12.62 5.12 16.97
N LEU A 74 -11.53 5.88 16.95
CA LEU A 74 -11.42 7.15 17.67
C LEU A 74 -12.41 8.20 17.13
N PHE A 75 -12.62 8.24 15.83
CA PHE A 75 -13.67 9.03 15.19
C PHE A 75 -15.05 8.71 15.79
N GLY A 76 -15.42 7.43 15.89
CA GLY A 76 -16.70 6.99 16.46
C GLY A 76 -16.84 7.37 17.95
N VAL A 77 -15.77 7.20 18.72
CA VAL A 77 -15.75 7.56 20.15
C VAL A 77 -16.00 9.06 20.34
N HIS A 78 -15.23 9.93 19.67
CA HIS A 78 -15.38 11.38 19.81
C HIS A 78 -16.71 11.90 19.25
N LEU A 79 -17.21 11.28 18.17
CA LEU A 79 -18.53 11.62 17.63
C LEU A 79 -19.63 11.31 18.64
N SER A 80 -19.57 10.18 19.34
CA SER A 80 -20.56 9.82 20.38
C SER A 80 -20.52 10.73 21.59
N GLN A 81 -19.39 11.38 21.87
CA GLN A 81 -19.20 12.35 22.94
C GLN A 81 -19.57 13.78 22.53
N GLY A 82 -19.90 14.01 21.26
CA GLY A 82 -20.18 15.36 20.73
C GLY A 82 -18.94 16.22 20.54
N ASP A 83 -17.74 15.63 20.60
CA ASP A 83 -16.47 16.34 20.41
C ASP A 83 -16.13 16.43 18.92
N PHE A 84 -16.75 17.40 18.26
CA PHE A 84 -16.59 17.59 16.81
C PHE A 84 -15.17 17.95 16.39
N GLN A 85 -14.38 18.62 17.23
CA GLN A 85 -13.02 19.00 16.91
C GLN A 85 -12.13 17.76 16.78
N ASN A 86 -12.15 16.88 17.77
CA ASN A 86 -11.40 15.62 17.69
C ASN A 86 -12.03 14.65 16.68
N THR A 87 -13.32 14.67 16.47
CA THR A 87 -13.98 13.91 15.39
C THR A 87 -13.36 14.23 14.02
N MET A 88 -13.21 15.52 13.68
CA MET A 88 -12.60 15.93 12.41
C MET A 88 -11.13 15.54 12.32
N LYS A 89 -10.39 15.61 13.43
CA LYS A 89 -8.97 15.22 13.51
C LYS A 89 -8.73 13.79 13.02
N TYR A 90 -9.65 12.87 13.29
CA TYR A 90 -9.56 11.47 12.86
C TYR A 90 -10.21 11.21 11.49
N LEU A 91 -11.25 11.95 11.14
CA LEU A 91 -11.96 11.76 9.86
C LEU A 91 -11.09 12.13 8.66
N PHE A 92 -10.43 13.30 8.71
CA PHE A 92 -9.66 13.79 7.56
C PHE A 92 -8.52 12.84 7.11
N PRO A 93 -7.71 12.25 8.02
CA PRO A 93 -6.73 11.24 7.63
C PRO A 93 -7.35 10.01 6.97
N VAL A 94 -8.51 9.53 7.45
CA VAL A 94 -9.22 8.39 6.82
C VAL A 94 -9.64 8.73 5.40
N LEU A 95 -10.22 9.90 5.18
CA LEU A 95 -10.62 10.36 3.84
C LEU A 95 -9.42 10.56 2.93
N ALA A 96 -8.33 11.13 3.44
CA ALA A 96 -7.09 11.33 2.71
C ALA A 96 -6.45 9.99 2.30
N PHE A 97 -6.45 9.00 3.19
CA PHE A 97 -5.98 7.64 2.89
C PHE A 97 -6.80 6.99 1.78
N ALA A 98 -8.14 7.05 1.87
CA ALA A 98 -9.03 6.54 0.83
C ALA A 98 -8.80 7.24 -0.52
N LEU A 99 -8.58 8.56 -0.50
CA LEU A 99 -8.22 9.34 -1.70
C LEU A 99 -6.89 8.89 -2.27
N GLY A 100 -5.89 8.61 -1.43
CA GLY A 100 -4.59 8.08 -1.85
C GLY A 100 -4.71 6.74 -2.60
N ILE A 101 -5.54 5.81 -2.08
CA ILE A 101 -5.85 4.54 -2.75
C ILE A 101 -6.50 4.82 -4.12
N ALA A 102 -7.52 5.68 -4.17
CA ALA A 102 -8.23 5.99 -5.40
C ALA A 102 -7.32 6.62 -6.46
N LEU A 103 -6.44 7.55 -6.07
CA LEU A 103 -5.46 8.17 -6.95
C LEU A 103 -4.47 7.14 -7.50
N ALA A 104 -3.92 6.27 -6.67
CA ALA A 104 -3.01 5.21 -7.10
C ALA A 104 -3.68 4.24 -8.07
N GLU A 105 -4.95 3.88 -7.85
CA GLU A 105 -5.74 3.03 -8.76
C GLU A 105 -5.95 3.69 -10.12
N VAL A 106 -6.31 4.98 -10.14
CA VAL A 106 -6.49 5.75 -11.39
C VAL A 106 -5.17 5.84 -12.17
N VAL A 107 -4.05 6.12 -11.48
CA VAL A 107 -2.72 6.16 -12.10
C VAL A 107 -2.36 4.79 -12.67
N ARG A 108 -2.59 3.71 -11.91
CA ARG A 108 -2.36 2.34 -12.37
C ARG A 108 -3.17 2.00 -13.61
N ALA A 109 -4.45 2.37 -13.64
CA ALA A 109 -5.33 2.11 -14.78
C ALA A 109 -4.90 2.85 -16.06
N LYS A 110 -4.38 4.09 -15.92
CA LYS A 110 -3.91 4.92 -17.04
C LYS A 110 -2.49 4.59 -17.47
N ALA A 111 -1.63 4.21 -16.54
CA ALA A 111 -0.21 3.96 -16.80
C ALA A 111 0.03 2.67 -17.59
N GLY A 112 -0.94 1.77 -17.70
CA GLY A 112 -0.82 0.50 -18.40
C GLY A 112 0.40 -0.30 -17.93
N ASN A 113 1.21 -0.78 -18.88
CA ASN A 113 2.42 -1.57 -18.61
C ASN A 113 3.66 -0.72 -18.29
N LEU A 114 3.53 0.53 -17.84
CA LEU A 114 4.67 1.34 -17.47
C LEU A 114 5.36 0.75 -16.22
N LEU A 115 6.49 0.11 -16.47
CA LEU A 115 7.34 -0.56 -15.46
C LEU A 115 7.77 0.38 -14.32
N HIS A 116 7.67 1.68 -14.53
CA HIS A 116 8.21 2.72 -13.64
C HIS A 116 7.17 3.37 -12.71
N TRP A 117 5.87 3.04 -12.83
CA TRP A 117 4.83 3.68 -12.02
C TRP A 117 5.02 3.45 -10.51
N ARG A 118 5.52 2.28 -10.09
CA ARG A 118 5.86 1.98 -8.70
C ARG A 118 6.98 2.87 -8.16
N GLN A 119 7.99 3.17 -8.99
CA GLN A 119 9.07 4.07 -8.62
C GLN A 119 8.57 5.50 -8.46
N ILE A 120 7.69 5.95 -9.36
CA ILE A 120 7.05 7.27 -9.28
C ILE A 120 6.25 7.37 -7.97
N SER A 121 5.51 6.34 -7.58
CA SER A 121 4.75 6.33 -6.33
C SER A 121 5.65 6.48 -5.10
N VAL A 122 6.79 5.77 -5.03
CA VAL A 122 7.75 5.90 -3.92
C VAL A 122 8.37 7.29 -3.89
N VAL A 123 8.73 7.86 -5.05
CA VAL A 123 9.26 9.23 -5.12
C VAL A 123 8.20 10.25 -4.67
N THR A 124 6.95 10.08 -5.09
CA THR A 124 5.84 10.95 -4.66
C THR A 124 5.64 10.88 -3.15
N GLU A 125 5.65 9.68 -2.57
CA GLU A 125 5.59 9.46 -1.12
C GLU A 125 6.74 10.18 -0.41
N ALA A 126 7.98 9.98 -0.87
CA ALA A 126 9.15 10.62 -0.29
C ALA A 126 9.06 12.16 -0.34
N ILE A 127 8.56 12.73 -1.43
CA ILE A 127 8.35 14.18 -1.58
C ILE A 127 7.29 14.66 -0.59
N ILE A 128 6.16 13.98 -0.47
CA ILE A 128 5.08 14.34 0.48
C ILE A 128 5.63 14.32 1.90
N LEU A 129 6.34 13.26 2.31
CA LEU A 129 6.91 13.14 3.65
C LEU A 129 7.99 14.21 3.92
N ALA A 130 8.81 14.54 2.91
CA ALA A 130 9.77 15.63 3.02
C ALA A 130 9.07 16.98 3.25
N ILE A 131 7.98 17.26 2.54
CA ILE A 131 7.18 18.47 2.75
C ILE A 131 6.56 18.49 4.15
N VAL A 132 5.98 17.37 4.60
CA VAL A 132 5.36 17.23 5.92
C VAL A 132 6.37 17.48 7.05
N SER A 133 7.64 17.12 6.85
CA SER A 133 8.68 17.33 7.87
C SER A 133 8.92 18.79 8.23
N PHE A 134 8.61 19.73 7.33
CA PHE A 134 8.72 21.16 7.56
C PHE A 134 7.47 21.79 8.20
N PHE A 135 6.38 21.04 8.36
CA PHE A 135 5.14 21.60 8.94
C PHE A 135 5.28 21.78 10.46
N PRO A 136 4.96 22.97 10.99
CA PRO A 136 4.87 23.17 12.42
C PRO A 136 3.70 22.39 13.00
N GLN A 137 3.74 22.11 14.31
CA GLN A 137 2.70 21.33 15.00
C GLN A 137 1.31 22.01 14.99
N SER A 138 1.24 23.30 14.71
CA SER A 138 -0.05 24.00 14.51
C SER A 138 -0.85 23.48 13.31
N HIS A 139 -0.19 22.78 12.36
CA HIS A 139 -0.81 22.22 11.15
C HIS A 139 -0.89 20.69 11.17
N ASN A 140 -1.03 20.10 12.37
CA ASN A 140 -1.08 18.63 12.52
C ASN A 140 -2.17 17.96 11.68
N LEU A 141 -3.34 18.58 11.56
CA LEU A 141 -4.42 18.02 10.73
C LEU A 141 -4.00 17.83 9.27
N LEU A 142 -3.36 18.86 8.71
CA LEU A 142 -2.87 18.81 7.32
C LEU A 142 -1.70 17.82 7.18
N ALA A 143 -0.76 17.85 8.13
CA ALA A 143 0.38 16.93 8.14
C ALA A 143 -0.08 15.47 8.20
N ASN A 144 -0.99 15.12 9.11
CA ASN A 144 -1.53 13.77 9.24
C ASN A 144 -2.33 13.34 8.00
N SER A 145 -3.12 14.25 7.41
CA SER A 145 -3.87 13.96 6.19
C SER A 145 -2.93 13.68 5.00
N LEU A 146 -1.87 14.47 4.82
CA LEU A 146 -0.89 14.25 3.75
C LEU A 146 -0.10 12.96 3.97
N THR A 147 0.30 12.66 5.21
CA THR A 147 0.97 11.40 5.53
C THR A 147 0.06 10.19 5.25
N SER A 148 -1.21 10.27 5.66
CA SER A 148 -2.19 9.22 5.37
C SER A 148 -2.47 9.06 3.87
N LEU A 149 -2.50 10.14 3.10
CA LEU A 149 -2.60 10.11 1.64
C LEU A 149 -1.41 9.36 1.03
N ALA A 150 -0.18 9.67 1.47
CA ALA A 150 1.03 8.98 1.01
C ALA A 150 0.98 7.48 1.33
N CYS A 151 0.55 7.12 2.56
CA CYS A 151 0.35 5.74 2.96
C CYS A 151 -0.71 5.02 2.11
N GLY A 152 -1.82 5.68 1.75
CA GLY A 152 -2.84 5.13 0.87
C GLY A 152 -2.29 4.82 -0.53
N ILE A 153 -1.46 5.71 -1.09
CA ILE A 153 -0.76 5.49 -2.35
C ILE A 153 0.19 4.28 -2.25
N GLN A 154 0.96 4.18 -1.16
CA GLN A 154 1.88 3.07 -0.93
C GLN A 154 1.15 1.73 -0.87
N VAL A 155 0.06 1.63 -0.10
CA VAL A 155 -0.72 0.40 0.08
C VAL A 155 -1.23 -0.13 -1.26
N GLU A 156 -1.81 0.74 -2.10
CA GLU A 156 -2.33 0.31 -3.40
C GLU A 156 -1.21 -0.02 -4.38
N THR A 157 -0.11 0.74 -4.37
CA THR A 157 1.03 0.52 -5.25
C THR A 157 1.70 -0.84 -5.01
N PHE A 158 1.84 -1.23 -3.74
CA PHE A 158 2.57 -2.43 -3.32
C PHE A 158 1.69 -3.54 -2.75
N ARG A 159 0.41 -3.57 -3.11
CA ARG A 159 -0.52 -4.60 -2.63
C ARG A 159 -0.17 -6.03 -3.03
N LYS A 160 0.68 -6.21 -4.06
CA LYS A 160 1.18 -7.51 -4.51
C LYS A 160 2.69 -7.45 -4.73
N ILE A 161 3.42 -8.40 -4.14
CA ILE A 161 4.83 -8.65 -4.37
C ILE A 161 4.98 -10.13 -4.76
N HIS A 162 5.62 -10.44 -5.87
CA HIS A 162 5.72 -11.80 -6.45
C HIS A 162 4.36 -12.48 -6.68
N GLY A 163 3.32 -11.72 -7.00
CA GLY A 163 1.98 -12.27 -7.19
C GLY A 163 1.20 -12.54 -5.90
N ASN A 164 1.86 -12.53 -4.74
CA ASN A 164 1.24 -12.71 -3.44
C ASN A 164 0.76 -11.36 -2.86
N GLY A 165 -0.43 -11.36 -2.25
CA GLY A 165 -0.92 -10.19 -1.53
C GLY A 165 -0.07 -9.96 -0.29
N ILE A 166 0.62 -8.82 -0.23
CA ILE A 166 1.41 -8.41 0.93
C ILE A 166 0.88 -7.07 1.42
N ALA A 167 0.52 -7.02 2.70
CA ALA A 167 0.19 -5.75 3.34
C ALA A 167 1.48 -5.09 3.83
N THR A 168 2.03 -4.15 3.04
CA THR A 168 3.26 -3.41 3.41
C THR A 168 3.06 -2.50 4.62
N THR A 169 1.82 -2.23 5.01
CA THR A 169 1.46 -1.30 6.09
C THR A 169 0.78 -1.96 7.28
N MET A 170 0.46 -3.27 7.22
CA MET A 170 -0.24 -3.99 8.28
C MET A 170 0.46 -5.32 8.59
N CYS A 171 1.06 -5.43 9.78
CA CYS A 171 1.70 -6.68 10.23
C CYS A 171 0.72 -7.86 10.28
N ILE A 172 -0.51 -7.63 10.74
CA ILE A 172 -1.53 -8.68 10.95
C ILE A 172 -1.99 -9.32 9.63
N GLY A 173 -2.06 -8.55 8.54
CA GLY A 173 -2.41 -9.08 7.22
C GLY A 173 -1.43 -10.14 6.72
N ASN A 174 -0.15 -10.01 7.09
CA ASN A 174 0.92 -10.92 6.67
C ASN A 174 1.06 -12.17 7.56
N LEU A 175 0.50 -12.14 8.79
CA LEU A 175 0.51 -13.30 9.69
C LEU A 175 -0.52 -14.36 9.32
N ARG A 176 -1.47 -14.04 8.43
CA ARG A 176 -2.54 -14.93 8.00
C ARG A 176 -2.19 -15.70 6.72
N SER A 177 -1.20 -15.27 5.95
CA SER A 177 -0.74 -15.92 4.72
C SER A 177 0.31 -16.98 5.01
#